data_7dd717867b40b6915207fb4e72c5a82a
#
_entry.id   7dd717867b40b6915207fb4e72c5a82a
#
_cell.length_a   1.000
_cell.length_b   1.000
_cell.length_c   1.000
_cell.angle_alpha   90.00
_cell.angle_beta   90.00
_cell.angle_gamma   90.00
#
_symmetry.space_group_name_H-M   'P 1'
#
loop_
_entity.id
_entity.type
_entity.pdbx_description
1 polymer ?
#
loop_
_entity_poly.entity_id
_entity_poly.type
_entity_poly.pdbx_seq_one_letter_code
_entity_poly.pdbx_strand_id
1 'polypeptide(L)'
;MVFIIGKSGSGKSTLLNLIGGLDDVTSGEILADVNRLSSFKTSDFDDYRSSYIGFIFQDYHLIEDINIAQNIELSLDITGVLNEGIVASVLDKVGLAGYENRFPRELSGGERQRVAIARALAKNPAMILGDEPTGNLDNKTSVQVLQLLKEVSKEKLVVIVSHNLADADFYADRIIELFEGKIISDTVRKNDYVNEFKYEDSKLVLPHRRDLSKEETNTFIKALKEPNVEIYQNDNGFIEHKNEEYVDRNIKLVSSTISTPNLIKLARAFFATKISKMIMPVVFASLLFMLIAMLQAFTYFSPTMMKSDNDEDIILNRGDFLPFDSSIFLAPIYSVTDEDINDF
;
A
#
# COMPACT_ATOMS: atom_id res chain seq x y z
N MET A 1 15.85 -4.10 -13.19
CA MET A 1 14.41 -3.79 -13.07
C MET A 1 13.62 -4.69 -14.00
N VAL A 2 12.63 -5.42 -13.47
CA VAL A 2 11.77 -6.35 -14.22
C VAL A 2 10.37 -5.79 -14.28
N PHE A 3 9.75 -5.79 -15.46
CA PHE A 3 8.33 -5.50 -15.63
C PHE A 3 7.55 -6.75 -15.96
N ILE A 4 6.44 -6.96 -15.28
CA ILE A 4 5.43 -7.95 -15.60
C ILE A 4 4.25 -7.21 -16.18
N ILE A 5 4.00 -7.37 -17.47
CA ILE A 5 2.95 -6.65 -18.20
C ILE A 5 1.82 -7.60 -18.63
N GLY A 6 0.67 -7.04 -18.93
CA GLY A 6 -0.49 -7.79 -19.43
C GLY A 6 -1.80 -7.04 -19.16
N LYS A 7 -2.87 -7.48 -19.78
CA LYS A 7 -4.22 -6.91 -19.60
C LYS A 7 -4.72 -7.11 -18.15
N SER A 8 -5.72 -6.34 -17.75
CA SER A 8 -6.42 -6.59 -16.48
C SER A 8 -6.95 -8.02 -16.42
N GLY A 9 -6.82 -8.68 -15.26
CA GLY A 9 -7.23 -10.07 -15.10
C GLY A 9 -6.26 -11.14 -15.63
N SER A 10 -5.08 -10.77 -16.16
CA SER A 10 -4.09 -11.75 -16.67
C SER A 10 -3.31 -12.49 -15.57
N GLY A 11 -3.54 -12.19 -14.29
CA GLY A 11 -2.89 -12.86 -13.15
C GLY A 11 -1.63 -12.16 -12.62
N LYS A 12 -1.32 -10.93 -13.05
CA LYS A 12 -0.10 -10.19 -12.65
C LYS A 12 0.00 -9.96 -11.14
N SER A 13 -1.02 -9.37 -10.53
CA SER A 13 -1.04 -9.09 -9.08
C SER A 13 -1.07 -10.39 -8.28
N THR A 14 -1.75 -11.43 -8.78
CA THR A 14 -1.71 -12.76 -8.17
C THR A 14 -0.28 -13.32 -8.16
N LEU A 15 0.42 -13.26 -9.30
CA LEU A 15 1.82 -13.69 -9.37
C LEU A 15 2.71 -12.88 -8.43
N LEU A 16 2.51 -11.55 -8.36
CA LEU A 16 3.26 -10.68 -7.46
C LEU A 16 3.02 -11.06 -5.99
N ASN A 17 1.77 -11.34 -5.61
CA ASN A 17 1.39 -11.76 -4.26
C ASN A 17 2.01 -13.12 -3.89
N LEU A 18 2.01 -14.07 -4.82
CA LEU A 18 2.66 -15.37 -4.64
C LEU A 18 4.17 -15.22 -4.44
N ILE A 19 4.85 -14.43 -5.27
CA ILE A 19 6.29 -14.13 -5.13
C ILE A 19 6.57 -13.46 -3.78
N GLY A 20 5.69 -12.56 -3.36
CA GLY A 20 5.82 -11.83 -2.10
C GLY A 20 5.40 -12.60 -0.85
N GLY A 21 4.90 -13.83 -1.00
CA GLY A 21 4.40 -14.65 0.11
C GLY A 21 3.16 -14.08 0.79
N LEU A 22 2.33 -13.33 0.04
CA LEU A 22 1.03 -12.81 0.51
C LEU A 22 -0.12 -13.79 0.21
N ASP A 23 0.13 -14.75 -0.69
CA ASP A 23 -0.84 -15.76 -1.09
C ASP A 23 -0.13 -17.12 -1.21
N ASP A 24 -0.88 -18.22 -1.11
CA ASP A 24 -0.36 -19.57 -1.09
C ASP A 24 -0.35 -20.20 -2.50
N VAL A 25 0.71 -20.94 -2.82
CA VAL A 25 0.85 -21.66 -4.08
C VAL A 25 0.03 -22.94 -4.06
N THR A 26 -0.97 -23.06 -4.94
CA THR A 26 -1.82 -24.25 -5.05
C THR A 26 -1.03 -25.46 -5.61
N SER A 27 -0.15 -25.23 -6.60
CA SER A 27 0.70 -26.26 -7.19
C SER A 27 1.92 -25.62 -7.85
N GLY A 28 2.99 -26.38 -8.01
CA GLY A 28 4.27 -25.87 -8.49
C GLY A 28 5.13 -25.34 -7.36
N GLU A 29 6.17 -24.56 -7.69
CA GLU A 29 7.15 -24.10 -6.73
C GLU A 29 7.66 -22.71 -7.06
N ILE A 30 7.91 -21.90 -6.03
CA ILE A 30 8.61 -20.62 -6.12
C ILE A 30 9.92 -20.77 -5.37
N LEU A 31 11.00 -20.43 -6.05
CA LEU A 31 12.34 -20.38 -5.49
C LEU A 31 12.73 -18.91 -5.26
N ALA A 32 13.01 -18.57 -4.01
CA ALA A 32 13.63 -17.30 -3.66
C ALA A 32 15.07 -17.61 -3.22
N ASP A 33 16.02 -17.35 -4.10
CA ASP A 33 17.36 -17.90 -4.04
C ASP A 33 17.31 -19.43 -3.86
N VAL A 34 17.98 -20.03 -2.87
CA VAL A 34 17.94 -21.49 -2.59
C VAL A 34 16.69 -21.93 -1.83
N ASN A 35 15.90 -21.01 -1.32
CA ASN A 35 14.79 -21.35 -0.45
C ASN A 35 13.52 -21.61 -1.27
N ARG A 36 12.90 -22.76 -1.01
CA ARG A 36 11.60 -23.12 -1.58
C ARG A 36 10.50 -22.53 -0.72
N LEU A 37 9.71 -21.61 -1.26
CA LEU A 37 8.59 -21.02 -0.51
C LEU A 37 7.59 -22.09 -0.04
N SER A 38 7.44 -23.19 -0.78
CA SER A 38 6.60 -24.33 -0.38
C SER A 38 7.06 -25.03 0.92
N SER A 39 8.32 -24.85 1.32
CA SER A 39 8.85 -25.40 2.58
C SER A 39 8.73 -24.44 3.78
N PHE A 40 8.28 -23.21 3.56
CA PHE A 40 8.16 -22.21 4.60
C PHE A 40 6.99 -22.50 5.53
N LYS A 41 7.22 -22.27 6.84
CA LYS A 41 6.18 -22.18 7.86
C LYS A 41 5.64 -20.75 7.89
N THR A 42 4.55 -20.52 8.59
CA THR A 42 3.97 -19.17 8.76
C THR A 42 5.00 -18.16 9.28
N SER A 43 5.84 -18.55 10.26
CA SER A 43 6.93 -17.71 10.78
C SER A 43 7.96 -17.35 9.72
N ASP A 44 8.29 -18.28 8.82
CA ASP A 44 9.29 -18.06 7.78
C ASP A 44 8.76 -17.08 6.72
N PHE A 45 7.46 -17.11 6.43
CA PHE A 45 6.79 -16.12 5.58
C PHE A 45 6.78 -14.73 6.23
N ASP A 46 6.60 -14.63 7.56
CA ASP A 46 6.68 -13.36 8.28
C ASP A 46 8.09 -12.78 8.19
N ASP A 47 9.11 -13.60 8.40
CA ASP A 47 10.52 -13.22 8.28
C ASP A 47 10.89 -12.85 6.83
N TYR A 48 10.37 -13.58 5.84
CA TYR A 48 10.54 -13.29 4.42
C TYR A 48 9.94 -11.93 4.03
N ARG A 49 8.69 -11.67 4.39
CA ARG A 49 8.02 -10.39 4.11
C ARG A 49 8.66 -9.21 4.85
N SER A 50 9.10 -9.44 6.09
CA SER A 50 9.66 -8.37 6.90
C SER A 50 11.07 -7.97 6.48
N SER A 51 11.94 -8.94 6.13
CA SER A 51 13.36 -8.68 5.88
C SER A 51 13.76 -8.71 4.41
N TYR A 52 13.11 -9.54 3.59
CA TYR A 52 13.55 -9.76 2.21
C TYR A 52 12.76 -8.97 1.18
N ILE A 53 11.46 -8.74 1.42
CA ILE A 53 10.54 -8.10 0.46
C ILE A 53 10.17 -6.69 0.89
N GLY A 54 10.23 -5.72 -0.03
CA GLY A 54 9.62 -4.41 0.08
C GLY A 54 8.41 -4.31 -0.84
N PHE A 55 7.21 -4.12 -0.30
CA PHE A 55 6.00 -3.94 -1.10
C PHE A 55 5.68 -2.46 -1.34
N ILE A 56 5.30 -2.14 -2.58
CA ILE A 56 4.77 -0.85 -3.02
C ILE A 56 3.44 -1.13 -3.69
N PHE A 57 2.34 -0.68 -3.08
CA PHE A 57 0.98 -0.87 -3.56
C PHE A 57 0.46 0.36 -4.31
N GLN A 58 -0.52 0.17 -5.18
CA GLN A 58 -1.20 1.22 -5.92
C GLN A 58 -1.89 2.22 -4.99
N ASP A 59 -2.52 1.75 -3.90
CA ASP A 59 -3.27 2.58 -2.93
C ASP A 59 -2.41 3.05 -1.75
N TYR A 60 -1.08 3.03 -1.88
CA TYR A 60 -0.08 3.47 -0.90
C TYR A 60 -0.09 2.70 0.42
N HIS A 61 -1.23 2.30 0.95
CA HIS A 61 -1.46 1.66 2.25
C HIS A 61 -0.72 2.37 3.40
N LEU A 62 -0.79 3.71 3.43
CA LEU A 62 -0.31 4.51 4.54
C LEU A 62 -1.37 4.60 5.63
N ILE A 63 -0.93 4.63 6.87
CA ILE A 63 -1.82 4.81 8.02
C ILE A 63 -2.06 6.30 8.19
N GLU A 64 -3.29 6.76 7.91
CA GLU A 64 -3.66 8.17 7.86
C GLU A 64 -3.58 8.89 9.22
N ASP A 65 -3.72 8.14 10.31
CA ASP A 65 -3.79 8.66 11.68
C ASP A 65 -2.41 8.83 12.35
N ILE A 66 -1.33 8.45 11.69
CA ILE A 66 0.06 8.63 12.17
C ILE A 66 0.88 9.41 11.16
N ASN A 67 1.94 10.10 11.62
CA ASN A 67 2.80 10.89 10.76
C ASN A 67 3.69 10.02 9.86
N ILE A 68 4.42 10.66 8.94
CA ILE A 68 5.24 9.98 7.95
C ILE A 68 6.40 9.21 8.60
N ALA A 69 7.06 9.81 9.60
CA ALA A 69 8.12 9.10 10.33
C ALA A 69 7.59 7.81 10.96
N GLN A 70 6.45 7.88 11.64
CA GLN A 70 5.81 6.72 12.27
C GLN A 70 5.37 5.65 11.26
N ASN A 71 4.88 6.05 10.06
CA ASN A 71 4.58 5.13 8.98
C ASN A 71 5.81 4.34 8.51
N ILE A 72 6.99 4.97 8.50
CA ILE A 72 8.25 4.32 8.11
C ILE A 72 8.80 3.51 9.27
N GLU A 73 8.82 4.05 10.50
CA GLU A 73 9.28 3.38 11.73
C GLU A 73 8.56 2.05 11.95
N LEU A 74 7.25 1.98 11.64
CA LEU A 74 6.48 0.75 11.76
C LEU A 74 7.09 -0.42 10.97
N SER A 75 7.64 -0.15 9.79
CA SER A 75 8.32 -1.19 9.01
C SER A 75 9.67 -1.61 9.60
N LEU A 76 10.35 -0.71 10.31
CA LEU A 76 11.60 -0.97 11.02
C LEU A 76 11.36 -1.73 12.32
N ASP A 77 10.30 -1.38 13.06
CA ASP A 77 9.93 -2.05 14.30
C ASP A 77 9.71 -3.54 14.11
N ILE A 78 9.15 -3.95 12.97
CA ILE A 78 8.93 -5.35 12.60
C ILE A 78 10.25 -6.09 12.40
N THR A 79 11.29 -5.41 11.88
CA THR A 79 12.61 -6.02 11.67
C THR A 79 13.52 -5.96 12.88
N GLY A 80 13.12 -5.26 13.95
CA GLY A 80 13.94 -5.04 15.16
C GLY A 80 15.13 -4.09 14.94
N VAL A 81 15.21 -3.43 13.79
CA VAL A 81 16.28 -2.48 13.45
C VAL A 81 15.85 -1.09 13.86
N LEU A 82 16.28 -0.65 15.05
CA LEU A 82 16.11 0.73 15.49
C LEU A 82 17.38 1.52 15.18
N ASN A 83 17.33 2.35 14.15
CA ASN A 83 18.39 3.33 13.86
C ASN A 83 17.73 4.68 13.60
N GLU A 84 17.96 5.63 14.50
CA GLU A 84 17.35 6.97 14.49
C GLU A 84 17.59 7.76 13.18
N GLY A 85 18.63 7.42 12.41
CA GLY A 85 18.94 8.09 11.12
C GLY A 85 18.26 7.50 9.90
N ILE A 86 17.68 6.31 9.97
CA ILE A 86 17.15 5.61 8.78
C ILE A 86 15.97 6.38 8.16
N VAL A 87 15.03 6.87 8.98
CA VAL A 87 13.84 7.60 8.52
C VAL A 87 14.25 8.83 7.71
N ALA A 88 15.13 9.67 8.26
CA ALA A 88 15.61 10.86 7.57
C ALA A 88 16.35 10.49 6.27
N SER A 89 17.18 9.46 6.30
CA SER A 89 17.93 8.99 5.13
C SER A 89 17.04 8.50 4.01
N VAL A 90 16.00 7.70 4.30
CA VAL A 90 15.10 7.20 3.25
C VAL A 90 14.17 8.30 2.74
N LEU A 91 13.75 9.25 3.58
CA LEU A 91 12.99 10.41 3.15
C LEU A 91 13.81 11.31 2.22
N ASP A 92 15.09 11.52 2.52
CA ASP A 92 15.99 12.26 1.64
C ASP A 92 16.14 11.55 0.28
N LYS A 93 16.38 10.24 0.27
CA LYS A 93 16.47 9.42 -0.96
C LYS A 93 15.25 9.54 -1.87
N VAL A 94 14.06 9.72 -1.32
CA VAL A 94 12.83 9.87 -2.11
C VAL A 94 12.45 11.34 -2.35
N GLY A 95 13.32 12.31 -1.96
CA GLY A 95 13.11 13.74 -2.15
C GLY A 95 12.01 14.32 -1.25
N LEU A 96 11.89 13.81 -0.03
CA LEU A 96 10.91 14.24 0.98
C LEU A 96 11.59 14.59 2.32
N ALA A 97 12.83 15.10 2.30
CA ALA A 97 13.51 15.58 3.49
C ALA A 97 12.65 16.64 4.22
N GLY A 98 12.52 16.51 5.55
CA GLY A 98 11.71 17.44 6.37
C GLY A 98 10.21 17.14 6.42
N TYR A 99 9.76 15.99 5.88
CA TYR A 99 8.35 15.59 5.88
C TYR A 99 7.99 14.66 7.07
N GLU A 100 8.90 14.42 7.98
CA GLU A 100 8.79 13.45 9.09
C GLU A 100 7.52 13.63 9.91
N ASN A 101 7.16 14.88 10.20
CA ASN A 101 6.04 15.22 11.07
C ASN A 101 4.71 15.46 10.33
N ARG A 102 4.71 15.41 9.00
CA ARG A 102 3.47 15.54 8.20
C ARG A 102 2.65 14.24 8.29
N PHE A 103 1.35 14.38 7.98
CA PHE A 103 0.43 13.26 7.90
C PHE A 103 0.13 12.92 6.44
N PRO A 104 -0.21 11.65 6.11
CA PRO A 104 -0.52 11.24 4.73
C PRO A 104 -1.59 12.11 4.04
N ARG A 105 -2.60 12.56 4.77
CA ARG A 105 -3.67 13.43 4.28
C ARG A 105 -3.20 14.81 3.81
N GLU A 106 -2.01 15.25 4.23
CA GLU A 106 -1.41 16.53 3.87
C GLU A 106 -0.57 16.44 2.59
N LEU A 107 -0.44 15.23 2.01
CA LEU A 107 0.41 14.94 0.88
C LEU A 107 -0.39 14.74 -0.41
N SER A 108 0.21 15.15 -1.54
CA SER A 108 -0.24 14.78 -2.88
C SER A 108 -0.11 13.27 -3.12
N GLY A 109 -0.78 12.73 -4.14
CA GLY A 109 -0.69 11.31 -4.51
C GLY A 109 0.76 10.85 -4.75
N GLY A 110 1.53 11.66 -5.47
CA GLY A 110 2.94 11.34 -5.74
C GLY A 110 3.83 11.40 -4.51
N GLU A 111 3.59 12.33 -3.57
CA GLU A 111 4.31 12.36 -2.30
C GLU A 111 3.95 11.15 -1.43
N ARG A 112 2.66 10.76 -1.38
CA ARG A 112 2.23 9.52 -0.70
C ARG A 112 2.91 8.29 -1.29
N GLN A 113 3.03 8.20 -2.62
CA GLN A 113 3.73 7.09 -3.27
C GLN A 113 5.22 7.08 -2.89
N ARG A 114 5.89 8.24 -2.89
CA ARG A 114 7.29 8.31 -2.44
C ARG A 114 7.46 7.92 -0.97
N VAL A 115 6.51 8.25 -0.09
CA VAL A 115 6.51 7.74 1.29
C VAL A 115 6.35 6.22 1.33
N ALA A 116 5.46 5.64 0.52
CA ALA A 116 5.31 4.18 0.43
C ALA A 116 6.61 3.50 -0.04
N ILE A 117 7.31 4.12 -1.00
CA ILE A 117 8.64 3.67 -1.45
C ILE A 117 9.67 3.81 -0.31
N ALA A 118 9.71 4.95 0.40
CA ALA A 118 10.60 5.15 1.55
C ALA A 118 10.38 4.09 2.63
N ARG A 119 9.12 3.79 2.95
CA ARG A 119 8.73 2.72 3.88
C ARG A 119 9.23 1.35 3.42
N ALA A 120 9.10 1.04 2.13
CA ALA A 120 9.60 -0.22 1.58
C ALA A 120 11.13 -0.30 1.64
N LEU A 121 11.83 0.80 1.37
CA LEU A 121 13.30 0.88 1.39
C LEU A 121 13.91 0.86 2.79
N ALA A 122 13.19 1.37 3.79
CA ALA A 122 13.71 1.55 5.16
C ALA A 122 14.27 0.25 5.76
N LYS A 123 13.60 -0.87 5.54
CA LYS A 123 14.05 -2.19 6.00
C LYS A 123 15.16 -2.83 5.16
N ASN A 124 15.68 -2.09 4.18
CA ASN A 124 16.76 -2.52 3.29
C ASN A 124 16.52 -3.90 2.65
N PRO A 125 15.36 -4.14 2.00
CA PRO A 125 15.01 -5.44 1.44
C PRO A 125 15.92 -5.81 0.26
N ALA A 126 16.01 -7.09 -0.06
CA ALA A 126 16.72 -7.57 -1.26
C ALA A 126 15.88 -7.36 -2.54
N MET A 127 14.54 -7.43 -2.41
CA MET A 127 13.60 -7.32 -3.52
C MET A 127 12.51 -6.29 -3.22
N ILE A 128 12.20 -5.46 -4.21
CA ILE A 128 11.06 -4.55 -4.21
C ILE A 128 10.00 -5.08 -5.17
N LEU A 129 8.78 -5.24 -4.69
CA LEU A 129 7.62 -5.65 -5.46
C LEU A 129 6.65 -4.47 -5.57
N GLY A 130 6.38 -4.00 -6.79
CA GLY A 130 5.48 -2.88 -7.06
C GLY A 130 4.23 -3.34 -7.82
N ASP A 131 3.05 -3.20 -7.23
CA ASP A 131 1.79 -3.44 -7.91
C ASP A 131 1.22 -2.10 -8.41
N GLU A 132 1.33 -1.86 -9.71
CA GLU A 132 0.93 -0.63 -10.40
C GLU A 132 1.37 0.66 -9.68
N PRO A 133 2.66 0.85 -9.36
CA PRO A 133 3.13 1.93 -8.47
C PRO A 133 2.90 3.34 -9.02
N THR A 134 2.46 3.47 -10.28
CA THR A 134 2.16 4.74 -10.96
C THR A 134 0.70 4.88 -11.38
N GLY A 135 -0.15 3.87 -11.11
CA GLY A 135 -1.52 3.80 -11.63
C GLY A 135 -2.44 4.96 -11.21
N ASN A 136 -2.20 5.56 -10.04
CA ASN A 136 -2.99 6.66 -9.49
C ASN A 136 -2.29 8.03 -9.59
N LEU A 137 -1.26 8.16 -10.46
CA LEU A 137 -0.44 9.35 -10.58
C LEU A 137 -0.58 10.02 -11.96
N ASP A 138 -0.36 11.32 -12.00
CA ASP A 138 -0.18 12.05 -13.26
C ASP A 138 1.14 11.66 -13.95
N ASN A 139 1.25 11.91 -15.26
CA ASN A 139 2.40 11.52 -16.06
C ASN A 139 3.75 12.05 -15.52
N LYS A 140 3.78 13.31 -15.05
CA LYS A 140 5.02 13.92 -14.55
C LYS A 140 5.50 13.23 -13.27
N THR A 141 4.59 12.97 -12.37
CA THR A 141 4.86 12.28 -11.10
C THR A 141 5.20 10.81 -11.33
N SER A 142 4.54 10.14 -12.28
CA SER A 142 4.85 8.76 -12.70
C SER A 142 6.30 8.61 -13.16
N VAL A 143 6.77 9.54 -14.00
CA VAL A 143 8.19 9.58 -14.45
C VAL A 143 9.13 9.69 -13.25
N GLN A 144 8.86 10.57 -12.28
CA GLN A 144 9.70 10.73 -11.10
C GLN A 144 9.77 9.45 -10.25
N VAL A 145 8.62 8.78 -10.05
CA VAL A 145 8.54 7.52 -9.31
C VAL A 145 9.31 6.40 -10.02
N LEU A 146 9.14 6.27 -11.35
CA LEU A 146 9.84 5.25 -12.12
C LEU A 146 11.35 5.50 -12.19
N GLN A 147 11.80 6.75 -12.30
CA GLN A 147 13.20 7.11 -12.21
C GLN A 147 13.81 6.74 -10.86
N LEU A 148 13.10 7.03 -9.76
CA LEU A 148 13.53 6.63 -8.42
C LEU A 148 13.65 5.10 -8.30
N LEU A 149 12.65 4.34 -8.78
CA LEU A 149 12.69 2.88 -8.76
C LEU A 149 13.79 2.31 -9.67
N LYS A 150 14.09 2.98 -10.80
CA LYS A 150 15.22 2.62 -11.67
C LYS A 150 16.56 2.82 -10.97
N GLU A 151 16.76 3.91 -10.22
CA GLU A 151 17.96 4.10 -9.40
C GLU A 151 18.08 3.00 -8.32
N VAL A 152 16.99 2.67 -7.63
CA VAL A 152 16.96 1.58 -6.65
C VAL A 152 17.31 0.25 -7.31
N SER A 153 16.92 0.04 -8.57
CA SER A 153 17.16 -1.21 -9.29
C SER A 153 18.63 -1.47 -9.64
N LYS A 154 19.51 -0.50 -9.47
CA LYS A 154 20.98 -0.69 -9.61
C LYS A 154 21.56 -1.55 -8.47
N GLU A 155 20.92 -1.54 -7.30
CA GLU A 155 21.39 -2.22 -6.11
C GLU A 155 20.48 -3.39 -5.69
N LYS A 156 19.20 -3.35 -6.08
CA LYS A 156 18.16 -4.28 -5.62
C LYS A 156 17.36 -4.83 -6.80
N LEU A 157 16.81 -6.02 -6.64
CA LEU A 157 15.83 -6.53 -7.60
C LEU A 157 14.52 -5.76 -7.45
N VAL A 158 14.12 -5.03 -8.48
CA VAL A 158 12.82 -4.32 -8.54
C VAL A 158 11.95 -5.01 -9.58
N VAL A 159 10.81 -5.54 -9.13
CA VAL A 159 9.79 -6.17 -9.97
C VAL A 159 8.54 -5.31 -9.94
N ILE A 160 8.08 -4.85 -11.09
CA ILE A 160 6.89 -4.00 -11.24
C ILE A 160 5.86 -4.72 -12.08
N VAL A 161 4.64 -4.79 -11.56
CA VAL A 161 3.45 -5.14 -12.34
C VAL A 161 2.84 -3.87 -12.90
N SER A 162 2.59 -3.85 -14.21
CA SER A 162 1.99 -2.69 -14.89
C SER A 162 1.18 -3.13 -16.11
N HIS A 163 0.24 -2.30 -16.51
CA HIS A 163 -0.42 -2.39 -17.81
C HIS A 163 0.15 -1.40 -18.84
N ASN A 164 1.09 -0.55 -18.44
CA ASN A 164 1.71 0.46 -19.30
C ASN A 164 2.98 -0.10 -19.98
N LEU A 165 2.82 -0.48 -21.25
CA LEU A 165 3.93 -0.99 -22.06
C LEU A 165 5.00 0.08 -22.33
N ALA A 166 4.62 1.36 -22.45
CA ALA A 166 5.59 2.43 -22.72
C ALA A 166 6.57 2.62 -21.55
N ASP A 167 6.09 2.53 -20.31
CA ASP A 167 6.95 2.57 -19.12
C ASP A 167 7.88 1.34 -19.09
N ALA A 168 7.35 0.15 -19.40
CA ALA A 168 8.15 -1.07 -19.47
C ALA A 168 9.25 -0.96 -20.53
N ASP A 169 8.92 -0.53 -21.75
CA ASP A 169 9.88 -0.33 -22.84
C ASP A 169 11.00 0.67 -22.47
N PHE A 170 10.67 1.67 -21.65
CA PHE A 170 11.65 2.71 -21.28
C PHE A 170 12.54 2.29 -20.09
N TYR A 171 11.94 1.74 -19.02
CA TYR A 171 12.64 1.53 -17.74
C TYR A 171 13.10 0.08 -17.51
N ALA A 172 12.49 -0.93 -18.16
CA ALA A 172 12.81 -2.32 -17.88
C ALA A 172 14.19 -2.75 -18.38
N ASP A 173 14.81 -3.66 -17.65
CA ASP A 173 15.92 -4.49 -18.12
C ASP A 173 15.38 -5.86 -18.62
N ARG A 174 14.21 -6.31 -18.11
CA ARG A 174 13.49 -7.50 -18.53
C ARG A 174 12.00 -7.25 -18.53
N ILE A 175 11.31 -7.72 -19.55
CA ILE A 175 9.85 -7.64 -19.69
C ILE A 175 9.29 -9.06 -19.80
N ILE A 176 8.37 -9.39 -18.92
CA ILE A 176 7.61 -10.64 -18.92
C ILE A 176 6.16 -10.29 -19.24
N GLU A 177 5.61 -10.83 -20.32
CA GLU A 177 4.23 -10.59 -20.69
C GLU A 177 3.35 -11.78 -20.29
N LEU A 178 2.27 -11.46 -19.52
CA LEU A 178 1.28 -12.43 -19.09
C LEU A 178 -0.03 -12.28 -19.86
N PHE A 179 -0.58 -13.41 -20.28
CA PHE A 179 -1.92 -13.50 -20.84
C PHE A 179 -2.61 -14.76 -20.29
N GLU A 180 -3.81 -14.60 -19.69
CA GLU A 180 -4.60 -15.70 -19.11
C GLU A 180 -3.80 -16.63 -18.19
N GLY A 181 -2.97 -16.06 -17.31
CA GLY A 181 -2.16 -16.78 -16.35
C GLY A 181 -0.93 -17.49 -16.94
N LYS A 182 -0.61 -17.26 -18.23
CA LYS A 182 0.56 -17.85 -18.91
C LYS A 182 1.54 -16.77 -19.33
N ILE A 183 2.83 -17.09 -19.27
CA ILE A 183 3.87 -16.26 -19.87
C ILE A 183 3.83 -16.48 -21.39
N ILE A 184 3.56 -15.41 -22.15
CA ILE A 184 3.53 -15.42 -23.61
C ILE A 184 4.80 -14.82 -24.24
N SER A 185 5.50 -13.98 -23.48
CA SER A 185 6.77 -13.37 -23.91
C SER A 185 7.66 -13.12 -22.69
N ASP A 186 8.96 -13.34 -22.84
CA ASP A 186 9.99 -13.07 -21.85
C ASP A 186 11.22 -12.53 -22.59
N THR A 187 11.49 -11.24 -22.41
CA THR A 187 12.53 -10.53 -23.14
C THR A 187 13.45 -9.76 -22.22
N VAL A 188 14.72 -9.68 -22.57
CA VAL A 188 15.74 -8.92 -21.84
C VAL A 188 16.33 -7.84 -22.74
N ARG A 189 16.71 -6.71 -22.15
CA ARG A 189 17.38 -5.64 -22.87
C ARG A 189 18.80 -6.08 -23.24
N LYS A 190 19.22 -5.78 -24.47
CA LYS A 190 20.62 -6.01 -24.94
C LYS A 190 21.56 -5.18 -24.09
N ASN A 191 22.69 -5.74 -23.69
CA ASN A 191 23.68 -5.05 -22.83
C ASN A 191 24.31 -3.81 -23.49
N ASP A 192 24.39 -3.82 -24.82
CA ASP A 192 24.96 -2.77 -25.66
C ASP A 192 23.89 -1.86 -26.29
N TYR A 193 22.63 -1.97 -25.83
CA TYR A 193 21.55 -1.16 -26.36
C TYR A 193 21.67 0.30 -25.94
N VAL A 194 21.81 1.17 -26.94
CA VAL A 194 21.86 2.62 -26.75
C VAL A 194 20.65 3.25 -27.44
N ASN A 195 19.76 3.83 -26.63
CA ASN A 195 18.56 4.50 -27.15
C ASN A 195 18.82 6.00 -27.31
N GLU A 196 19.73 6.34 -28.24
CA GLU A 196 20.16 7.71 -28.48
C GLU A 196 19.71 8.23 -29.84
N PHE A 197 19.53 9.56 -29.89
CA PHE A 197 19.39 10.27 -31.13
C PHE A 197 20.79 10.46 -31.76
N LYS A 198 20.92 10.09 -33.03
CA LYS A 198 22.19 10.23 -33.75
C LYS A 198 21.94 10.72 -35.17
N TYR A 199 22.75 11.71 -35.61
CA TYR A 199 22.76 12.16 -36.98
C TYR A 199 24.20 12.21 -37.48
N GLU A 200 24.57 11.28 -38.38
CA GLU A 200 25.88 11.17 -39.01
C GLU A 200 25.72 10.65 -40.44
N ASP A 201 26.53 11.15 -41.37
CA ASP A 201 26.60 10.65 -42.75
C ASP A 201 25.24 10.56 -43.47
N SER A 202 24.40 11.59 -43.31
CA SER A 202 23.03 11.61 -43.84
C SER A 202 22.11 10.49 -43.31
N LYS A 203 22.48 9.80 -42.22
CA LYS A 203 21.69 8.84 -41.51
C LYS A 203 21.20 9.44 -40.19
N LEU A 204 19.89 9.47 -40.04
CA LEU A 204 19.22 9.98 -38.87
C LEU A 204 18.65 8.80 -38.09
N VAL A 205 19.17 8.54 -36.90
CA VAL A 205 18.69 7.50 -35.99
C VAL A 205 17.84 8.13 -34.93
N LEU A 206 16.57 7.76 -34.87
CA LEU A 206 15.62 8.25 -33.87
C LEU A 206 15.57 7.28 -32.67
N PRO A 207 15.52 7.81 -31.44
CA PRO A 207 15.35 6.95 -30.28
C PRO A 207 13.97 6.28 -30.28
N HIS A 208 13.89 5.09 -29.68
CA HIS A 208 12.64 4.36 -29.50
C HIS A 208 11.84 4.99 -28.36
N ARG A 209 10.60 5.44 -28.61
CA ARG A 209 9.63 5.94 -27.61
C ARG A 209 10.18 6.93 -26.58
N ARG A 210 11.16 7.75 -26.96
CA ARG A 210 11.71 8.85 -26.16
C ARG A 210 11.50 10.17 -26.88
N ASP A 211 11.09 11.19 -26.16
CA ASP A 211 11.00 12.55 -26.70
C ASP A 211 12.40 13.08 -27.02
N LEU A 212 12.49 13.83 -28.08
CA LEU A 212 13.72 14.53 -28.45
C LEU A 212 13.91 15.76 -27.57
N SER A 213 15.12 16.00 -27.13
CA SER A 213 15.51 17.26 -26.49
C SER A 213 15.37 18.44 -27.48
N LYS A 214 15.42 19.67 -26.98
CA LYS A 214 15.35 20.86 -27.84
C LYS A 214 16.49 20.89 -28.86
N GLU A 215 17.69 20.46 -28.47
CA GLU A 215 18.88 20.42 -29.36
C GLU A 215 18.73 19.32 -30.41
N GLU A 216 18.26 18.13 -30.00
CA GLU A 216 17.97 16.99 -30.89
C GLU A 216 16.86 17.36 -31.88
N THR A 217 15.79 18.02 -31.41
CA THR A 217 14.70 18.51 -32.28
C THR A 217 15.22 19.51 -33.33
N ASN A 218 16.09 20.44 -32.95
CA ASN A 218 16.68 21.38 -33.90
C ASN A 218 17.56 20.67 -34.92
N THR A 219 18.32 19.67 -34.51
CA THR A 219 19.16 18.84 -35.38
C THR A 219 18.31 18.03 -36.32
N PHE A 220 17.20 17.41 -35.82
CA PHE A 220 16.24 16.70 -36.61
C PHE A 220 15.62 17.57 -37.72
N ILE A 221 15.15 18.77 -37.36
CA ILE A 221 14.59 19.73 -38.33
C ILE A 221 15.62 20.16 -39.42
N LYS A 222 16.87 20.30 -39.01
CA LYS A 222 17.96 20.62 -39.97
C LYS A 222 18.21 19.44 -40.89
N ALA A 223 18.34 18.23 -40.36
CA ALA A 223 18.55 17.00 -41.13
C ALA A 223 17.47 16.79 -42.19
N LEU A 224 16.18 17.01 -41.84
CA LEU A 224 15.08 16.86 -42.79
C LEU A 224 15.11 17.81 -44.00
N LYS A 225 15.95 18.86 -43.96
CA LYS A 225 16.14 19.79 -45.09
C LYS A 225 17.24 19.35 -46.05
N GLU A 226 18.06 18.39 -45.67
CA GLU A 226 19.13 17.85 -46.49
C GLU A 226 18.57 16.82 -47.50
N PRO A 227 19.09 16.78 -48.72
CA PRO A 227 18.70 15.76 -49.70
C PRO A 227 19.26 14.40 -49.31
N ASN A 228 18.46 13.36 -49.51
CA ASN A 228 18.86 11.94 -49.30
C ASN A 228 19.15 11.54 -47.85
N VAL A 229 18.44 12.10 -46.89
CA VAL A 229 18.52 11.64 -45.50
C VAL A 229 17.77 10.30 -45.33
N GLU A 230 18.47 9.33 -44.86
CA GLU A 230 17.87 8.03 -44.45
C GLU A 230 17.50 8.09 -42.98
N ILE A 231 16.21 7.79 -42.69
CA ILE A 231 15.69 7.84 -41.32
C ILE A 231 15.54 6.41 -40.81
N TYR A 232 16.21 6.11 -39.72
CA TYR A 232 16.13 4.85 -38.97
C TYR A 232 15.49 5.13 -37.60
N GLN A 233 14.76 4.17 -37.09
CA GLN A 233 14.30 4.17 -35.72
C GLN A 233 14.98 3.03 -34.98
N ASN A 234 15.51 3.30 -33.78
CA ASN A 234 16.01 2.27 -32.92
C ASN A 234 14.90 1.25 -32.62
N ASP A 235 15.27 -0.01 -32.54
CA ASP A 235 14.38 -1.06 -32.03
C ASP A 235 14.10 -0.81 -30.53
N ASN A 236 13.28 -1.65 -29.89
CA ASN A 236 13.05 -1.55 -28.46
C ASN A 236 14.22 -2.07 -27.60
N GLY A 237 15.26 -2.58 -28.23
CA GLY A 237 16.46 -3.11 -27.57
C GLY A 237 16.26 -4.42 -26.83
N PHE A 238 15.11 -5.08 -26.98
CA PHE A 238 14.83 -6.34 -26.31
C PHE A 238 15.06 -7.54 -27.23
N ILE A 239 15.56 -8.63 -26.64
CA ILE A 239 15.74 -9.94 -27.25
C ILE A 239 15.08 -10.99 -26.38
N GLU A 240 14.75 -12.14 -26.96
CA GLU A 240 14.17 -13.25 -26.24
C GLU A 240 15.12 -13.75 -25.15
N HIS A 241 14.60 -13.90 -23.93
CA HIS A 241 15.37 -14.38 -22.78
C HIS A 241 15.62 -15.90 -22.92
N LYS A 242 16.88 -16.28 -22.91
CA LYS A 242 17.26 -17.71 -22.81
C LYS A 242 17.44 -18.03 -21.33
N ASN A 243 16.80 -19.08 -20.86
CA ASN A 243 16.97 -19.56 -19.49
C ASN A 243 18.47 -19.76 -19.20
N GLU A 244 19.02 -18.95 -18.31
CA GLU A 244 20.37 -19.12 -17.78
C GLU A 244 20.32 -20.12 -16.62
N GLU A 245 21.43 -20.85 -16.41
CA GLU A 245 21.55 -21.70 -15.23
C GLU A 245 21.40 -20.90 -13.95
N TYR A 246 20.57 -21.43 -13.05
CA TYR A 246 20.28 -20.84 -11.76
C TYR A 246 21.52 -20.81 -10.87
N VAL A 247 21.93 -19.63 -10.40
CA VAL A 247 23.05 -19.47 -9.46
C VAL A 247 22.51 -19.45 -8.04
N ASP A 248 22.90 -20.44 -7.28
CA ASP A 248 22.46 -20.68 -5.91
C ASP A 248 23.02 -19.61 -4.93
N ARG A 249 22.14 -18.84 -4.28
CA ARG A 249 22.50 -17.85 -3.25
C ARG A 249 21.67 -18.09 -1.99
N ASN A 250 22.31 -18.13 -0.83
CA ASN A 250 21.62 -18.34 0.45
C ASN A 250 21.01 -17.04 0.99
N ILE A 251 19.69 -17.00 1.17
CA ILE A 251 19.01 -15.92 1.89
C ILE A 251 19.20 -16.13 3.39
N LYS A 252 19.65 -15.09 4.08
CA LYS A 252 19.56 -15.01 5.54
C LYS A 252 18.29 -14.27 5.90
N LEU A 253 17.25 -15.01 6.28
CA LEU A 253 16.04 -14.42 6.86
C LEU A 253 16.40 -13.88 8.26
N VAL A 254 15.95 -12.66 8.54
CA VAL A 254 16.08 -12.04 9.86
C VAL A 254 14.75 -12.21 10.57
N SER A 255 14.81 -12.78 11.78
CA SER A 255 13.60 -13.03 12.58
C SER A 255 12.82 -11.75 12.86
N SER A 256 11.54 -11.77 12.51
CA SER A 256 10.61 -10.66 12.71
C SER A 256 10.03 -10.72 14.12
N THR A 257 10.44 -9.81 15.00
CA THR A 257 9.87 -9.70 16.35
C THR A 257 9.53 -8.25 16.68
N ILE A 258 8.23 -7.96 16.84
CA ILE A 258 7.82 -6.66 17.37
C ILE A 258 8.06 -6.64 18.87
N SER A 259 8.89 -5.71 19.36
CA SER A 259 9.10 -5.54 20.78
C SER A 259 7.82 -5.08 21.48
N THR A 260 7.55 -5.59 22.69
CA THR A 260 6.37 -5.22 23.51
C THR A 260 6.19 -3.70 23.69
N PRO A 261 7.25 -2.88 23.92
CA PRO A 261 7.10 -1.42 23.99
C PRO A 261 6.58 -0.80 22.69
N ASN A 262 7.02 -1.29 21.53
CA ASN A 262 6.59 -0.78 20.22
C ASN A 262 5.14 -1.20 19.92
N LEU A 263 4.74 -2.42 20.32
CA LEU A 263 3.34 -2.85 20.24
C LEU A 263 2.43 -1.95 21.09
N ILE A 264 2.87 -1.58 22.32
CA ILE A 264 2.13 -0.66 23.19
C ILE A 264 2.08 0.75 22.59
N LYS A 265 3.19 1.25 22.01
CA LYS A 265 3.25 2.56 21.33
C LYS A 265 2.28 2.61 20.15
N LEU A 266 2.25 1.55 19.34
CA LEU A 266 1.33 1.39 18.21
C LEU A 266 -0.13 1.33 18.68
N ALA A 267 -0.42 0.49 19.69
CA ALA A 267 -1.76 0.41 20.28
C ALA A 267 -2.22 1.77 20.83
N ARG A 268 -1.36 2.51 21.54
CA ARG A 268 -1.67 3.86 22.04
C ARG A 268 -1.96 4.84 20.89
N ALA A 269 -1.20 4.82 19.81
CA ALA A 269 -1.44 5.67 18.64
C ALA A 269 -2.80 5.36 18.01
N PHE A 270 -3.14 4.08 17.83
CA PHE A 270 -4.46 3.67 17.33
C PHE A 270 -5.61 4.04 18.27
N PHE A 271 -5.42 3.86 19.59
CA PHE A 271 -6.45 4.21 20.55
C PHE A 271 -6.63 5.73 20.70
N ALA A 272 -5.56 6.51 20.71
CA ALA A 272 -5.63 7.96 20.84
C ALA A 272 -6.45 8.62 19.72
N THR A 273 -6.35 8.12 18.48
CA THR A 273 -7.09 8.65 17.32
C THR A 273 -8.55 8.18 17.26
N LYS A 274 -8.86 7.00 17.83
CA LYS A 274 -10.23 6.42 17.81
C LYS A 274 -11.03 6.76 19.06
N ILE A 275 -10.40 7.06 20.20
CA ILE A 275 -11.10 7.39 21.47
C ILE A 275 -12.05 8.57 21.27
N SER A 276 -11.63 9.63 20.60
CA SER A 276 -12.51 10.78 20.34
C SER A 276 -13.74 10.42 19.50
N LYS A 277 -13.58 9.51 18.53
CA LYS A 277 -14.67 9.00 17.68
C LYS A 277 -15.59 8.02 18.42
N MET A 278 -15.10 7.34 19.46
CA MET A 278 -15.88 6.42 20.30
C MET A 278 -16.59 7.14 21.44
N ILE A 279 -16.00 8.19 22.01
CA ILE A 279 -16.60 8.96 23.11
C ILE A 279 -17.84 9.73 22.63
N MET A 280 -17.83 10.31 21.43
CA MET A 280 -18.96 11.08 20.90
C MET A 280 -20.28 10.28 20.84
N PRO A 281 -20.35 9.06 20.30
CA PRO A 281 -21.58 8.26 20.31
C PRO A 281 -22.05 7.89 21.72
N VAL A 282 -21.11 7.60 22.64
CA VAL A 282 -21.43 7.26 24.03
C VAL A 282 -22.00 8.47 24.78
N VAL A 283 -21.40 9.65 24.61
CA VAL A 283 -21.91 10.90 25.18
C VAL A 283 -23.29 11.25 24.61
N PHE A 284 -23.46 11.08 23.28
CA PHE A 284 -24.75 11.32 22.63
C PHE A 284 -25.84 10.35 23.10
N ALA A 285 -25.51 9.06 23.24
CA ALA A 285 -26.43 8.06 23.78
C ALA A 285 -26.79 8.36 25.24
N SER A 286 -25.85 8.75 26.08
CA SER A 286 -26.12 9.10 27.49
C SER A 286 -27.00 10.34 27.61
N LEU A 287 -26.80 11.37 26.77
CA LEU A 287 -27.65 12.55 26.70
C LEU A 287 -29.07 12.22 26.23
N LEU A 288 -29.20 11.34 25.23
CA LEU A 288 -30.49 10.88 24.74
C LEU A 288 -31.26 10.09 25.82
N PHE A 289 -30.57 9.20 26.56
CA PHE A 289 -31.14 8.49 27.69
C PHE A 289 -31.61 9.42 28.80
N MET A 290 -30.80 10.45 29.12
CA MET A 290 -31.18 11.47 30.13
C MET A 290 -32.41 12.27 29.68
N LEU A 291 -32.49 12.60 28.40
CA LEU A 291 -33.65 13.35 27.84
C LEU A 291 -34.92 12.47 27.89
N ILE A 292 -34.85 11.22 27.55
CA ILE A 292 -35.98 10.23 27.61
C ILE A 292 -36.42 10.07 29.06
N ALA A 293 -35.48 9.90 29.99
CA ALA A 293 -35.82 9.82 31.43
C ALA A 293 -36.49 11.06 31.95
N MET A 294 -36.03 12.26 31.52
CA MET A 294 -36.65 13.54 31.88
C MET A 294 -38.06 13.70 31.30
N LEU A 295 -38.27 13.27 30.04
CA LEU A 295 -39.58 13.24 29.39
C LEU A 295 -40.56 12.29 30.12
N GLN A 296 -40.10 11.10 30.49
CA GLN A 296 -40.88 10.16 31.28
C GLN A 296 -41.25 10.72 32.66
N ALA A 297 -40.28 11.36 33.35
CA ALA A 297 -40.58 12.01 34.62
C ALA A 297 -41.63 13.13 34.47
N PHE A 298 -41.60 13.89 33.36
CA PHE A 298 -42.61 14.91 33.07
C PHE A 298 -44.01 14.34 32.77
N THR A 299 -44.08 13.16 32.05
CA THR A 299 -45.35 12.53 31.72
C THR A 299 -46.00 11.87 32.94
N TYR A 300 -45.22 11.43 33.92
CA TYR A 300 -45.74 10.90 35.21
C TYR A 300 -45.99 12.02 36.26
N PHE A 301 -45.57 13.24 35.97
CA PHE A 301 -45.87 14.38 36.89
C PHE A 301 -47.31 14.86 36.65
N SER A 302 -48.27 14.23 37.39
CA SER A 302 -49.67 14.61 37.32
C SER A 302 -49.86 15.95 38.03
N PRO A 303 -50.49 16.99 37.40
CA PRO A 303 -50.84 18.26 38.06
C PRO A 303 -51.77 18.10 39.26
N THR A 304 -52.39 16.94 39.45
CA THR A 304 -53.25 16.64 40.60
C THR A 304 -52.47 16.45 41.90
N MET A 305 -51.14 16.26 41.85
CA MET A 305 -50.34 16.21 43.08
C MET A 305 -50.08 17.63 43.69
N MET A 306 -50.43 18.69 43.00
CA MET A 306 -50.30 20.08 43.51
C MET A 306 -51.59 20.68 44.05
N LYS A 307 -52.69 19.95 44.05
CA LYS A 307 -53.91 20.41 44.73
C LYS A 307 -53.99 19.84 46.13
N SER A 308 -53.39 20.51 47.07
CA SER A 308 -53.74 20.39 48.48
C SER A 308 -54.99 21.26 48.73
N ASP A 309 -56.06 20.62 49.10
CA ASP A 309 -57.36 21.31 49.44
C ASP A 309 -57.39 21.76 50.89
N ASN A 310 -56.31 22.05 51.54
CA ASN A 310 -56.29 22.79 52.81
C ASN A 310 -54.88 23.19 53.23
N ASP A 311 -54.77 24.33 53.76
CA ASP A 311 -53.63 25.07 54.28
C ASP A 311 -52.95 24.46 55.51
N GLU A 312 -52.57 23.19 55.51
CA GLU A 312 -51.68 22.66 56.55
C GLU A 312 -51.22 21.24 56.14
N ASP A 313 -49.91 21.03 56.11
CA ASP A 313 -49.20 19.75 55.93
C ASP A 313 -49.00 19.21 54.49
N ILE A 314 -47.90 19.57 53.91
CA ILE A 314 -47.29 18.79 52.79
C ILE A 314 -46.75 17.47 53.33
N ILE A 315 -47.59 16.46 53.40
CA ILE A 315 -47.16 15.07 53.65
C ILE A 315 -46.68 14.49 52.33
N LEU A 316 -45.38 14.49 52.13
CA LEU A 316 -44.74 13.68 51.08
C LEU A 316 -45.00 12.19 51.41
N ASN A 317 -46.03 11.63 50.85
CA ASN A 317 -46.31 10.21 50.98
C ASN A 317 -45.28 9.40 50.20
N ARG A 318 -44.37 8.76 50.93
CA ARG A 318 -43.17 8.05 50.45
C ARG A 318 -43.51 6.70 49.79
N GLY A 319 -44.78 6.44 49.42
CA GLY A 319 -45.29 5.13 49.10
C GLY A 319 -45.52 4.79 47.62
N ASP A 320 -45.49 5.75 46.69
CA ASP A 320 -45.91 5.48 45.29
C ASP A 320 -44.81 5.54 44.24
N PHE A 321 -43.57 5.26 44.59
CA PHE A 321 -42.61 4.87 43.61
C PHE A 321 -42.83 3.41 43.22
N LEU A 322 -43.53 3.17 42.10
CA LEU A 322 -43.61 1.88 41.51
C LEU A 322 -42.19 1.34 41.27
N PRO A 323 -41.91 0.09 41.67
CA PRO A 323 -40.59 -0.49 41.43
C PRO A 323 -40.35 -0.52 39.92
N PHE A 324 -39.15 -0.16 39.55
CA PHE A 324 -38.63 -0.22 38.16
C PHE A 324 -38.84 -1.67 37.67
N ASP A 325 -39.79 -1.87 36.76
CA ASP A 325 -40.03 -3.17 36.17
C ASP A 325 -38.90 -3.54 35.21
N SER A 326 -37.95 -4.35 35.66
CA SER A 326 -36.83 -4.85 34.89
C SER A 326 -37.24 -5.75 33.72
N SER A 327 -38.53 -6.10 33.57
CA SER A 327 -39.01 -6.92 32.46
C SER A 327 -39.02 -6.19 31.09
N ILE A 328 -38.94 -4.86 31.09
CA ILE A 328 -38.94 -4.07 29.83
C ILE A 328 -37.57 -4.09 29.13
N PHE A 329 -36.48 -4.50 29.79
CA PHE A 329 -35.13 -4.51 29.22
C PHE A 329 -34.63 -5.89 28.76
N LEU A 330 -35.41 -6.94 28.91
CA LEU A 330 -35.10 -8.26 28.35
C LEU A 330 -35.96 -8.49 27.12
N ALA A 331 -35.61 -7.88 25.98
CA ALA A 331 -36.00 -8.44 24.70
C ALA A 331 -35.47 -9.89 24.65
N PRO A 332 -36.29 -10.89 24.28
CA PRO A 332 -35.79 -12.24 24.20
C PRO A 332 -34.62 -12.29 23.21
N ILE A 333 -33.47 -12.68 23.72
CA ILE A 333 -32.38 -13.15 22.86
C ILE A 333 -32.96 -14.39 22.21
N TYR A 334 -33.23 -14.32 20.91
CA TYR A 334 -33.59 -15.49 20.13
C TYR A 334 -32.48 -16.51 20.29
N SER A 335 -32.74 -17.57 21.04
CA SER A 335 -31.90 -18.75 20.98
C SER A 335 -32.17 -19.40 19.64
N VAL A 336 -31.17 -19.36 18.77
CA VAL A 336 -31.14 -20.19 17.55
C VAL A 336 -31.20 -21.63 18.03
N THR A 337 -32.28 -22.34 17.73
CA THR A 337 -32.44 -23.78 17.99
C THR A 337 -31.83 -24.54 16.81
N ASP A 338 -31.39 -25.78 17.09
CA ASP A 338 -30.73 -26.65 16.10
C ASP A 338 -31.59 -27.00 14.85
N GLU A 339 -32.84 -26.54 14.79
CA GLU A 339 -33.70 -26.67 13.60
C GLU A 339 -33.46 -25.61 12.51
N ASP A 340 -32.81 -24.48 12.83
CA ASP A 340 -32.57 -23.38 11.88
C ASP A 340 -31.31 -23.58 11.04
N ILE A 341 -30.56 -24.68 11.23
CA ILE A 341 -29.25 -24.93 10.55
C ILE A 341 -29.41 -25.82 9.30
N ASN A 342 -30.60 -26.37 9.03
CA ASN A 342 -30.78 -27.34 7.93
C ASN A 342 -31.34 -26.76 6.61
N ASP A 343 -31.50 -25.45 6.48
CA ASP A 343 -32.05 -24.81 5.26
C ASP A 343 -31.09 -23.78 4.60
N PHE A 344 -29.77 -24.04 4.69
CA PHE A 344 -28.81 -23.35 3.84
C PHE A 344 -27.81 -24.32 3.19
#